data_97c564d457d02841e4548320a936c0ad
#
_entry.id   97c564d457d02841e4548320a936c0ad
#
_cell.length_a   1.000
_cell.length_b   1.000
_cell.length_c   1.000
_cell.angle_alpha   90.00
_cell.angle_beta   90.00
_cell.angle_gamma   90.00
#
_symmetry.space_group_name_H-M   'P 1'
#
loop_
_entity.id
_entity.type
_entity.pdbx_description
1 polymer ?
#
loop_
_entity_poly.entity_id
_entity_poly.type
_entity_poly.pdbx_seq_one_letter_code
_entity_poly.pdbx_strand_id
1 'polypeptide(L)'
;AVLSNPRDEKLAAKVKVRPVLMKDIRVYQMETFRGNQAFHENLSADEACEKMLEAMENMKQMQLVTADAEFSVLISKKGKVTIKKKQKKAKMRPLDLNHNRKKQYILQEGVPVPFLQDLGVMTEEGKIVHARFDKFRQINRFLEFIEDILPQLDSGRELTILDFGCGKSYLTFAMYYYLHELKSYDIRIIGLDLKTDVIRKCNELAKKYQYDKLTFLEGNIADYTGAEEVDMVVTLHACDTATDFALAKAIGWNAKVILSVPCCQHELNRQMKNDVLSPIMNYGLLKERMAALVTDGLRAEYLKREGYDVQVLEFIDMEHTPKNILLRAVKTGRRADNEESIRACESFLRVTPTLGRLLDEKGEL
;
A
#
# COMPACT_ATOMS: atom_id res chain seq x y z
N ALA A 1 -5.19 -8.34 -27.26
CA ALA A 1 -4.18 -7.66 -28.08
C ALA A 1 -3.93 -6.25 -27.55
N VAL A 2 -2.75 -5.73 -27.80
CA VAL A 2 -2.40 -4.33 -27.55
C VAL A 2 -1.66 -3.81 -28.78
N LEU A 3 -2.20 -2.74 -29.37
CA LEU A 3 -1.60 -2.04 -30.49
C LEU A 3 -1.05 -0.71 -30.00
N SER A 4 0.16 -0.35 -30.38
CA SER A 4 0.90 0.80 -29.87
C SER A 4 1.89 1.36 -30.91
N ASN A 5 2.55 2.47 -30.55
CA ASN A 5 3.51 3.14 -31.40
C ASN A 5 2.85 3.65 -32.71
N PRO A 6 1.92 4.62 -32.62
CA PRO A 6 1.17 5.12 -33.75
C PRO A 6 2.05 5.87 -34.76
N ARG A 7 1.57 6.00 -35.99
CA ARG A 7 2.10 6.90 -37.02
C ARG A 7 1.55 8.31 -36.82
N ASP A 8 0.26 8.40 -36.47
CA ASP A 8 -0.44 9.64 -36.10
C ASP A 8 -1.20 9.41 -34.77
N GLU A 9 -0.75 10.10 -33.71
CA GLU A 9 -1.35 10.03 -32.37
C GLU A 9 -2.76 10.66 -32.31
N LYS A 10 -3.08 11.57 -33.26
CA LYS A 10 -4.41 12.21 -33.34
C LYS A 10 -5.49 11.19 -33.70
N LEU A 11 -5.16 10.16 -34.48
CA LEU A 11 -6.09 9.09 -34.86
C LEU A 11 -6.30 8.13 -33.71
N ALA A 12 -5.21 7.63 -33.12
CA ALA A 12 -5.25 6.80 -31.92
C ALA A 12 -3.84 6.68 -31.31
N ALA A 13 -3.69 6.94 -30.02
CA ALA A 13 -2.43 6.75 -29.31
C ALA A 13 -2.16 5.27 -28.97
N LYS A 14 -3.23 4.51 -28.71
CA LYS A 14 -3.17 3.09 -28.32
C LYS A 14 -4.52 2.42 -28.58
N VAL A 15 -4.49 1.13 -28.89
CA VAL A 15 -5.70 0.30 -28.96
C VAL A 15 -5.47 -0.95 -28.12
N LYS A 16 -6.47 -1.32 -27.31
CA LYS A 16 -6.48 -2.59 -26.55
C LYS A 16 -7.70 -3.40 -26.96
N VAL A 17 -7.53 -4.70 -27.12
CA VAL A 17 -8.61 -5.63 -27.38
C VAL A 17 -8.51 -6.80 -26.40
N ARG A 18 -9.60 -7.07 -25.70
CA ARG A 18 -9.68 -8.18 -24.75
C ARG A 18 -11.01 -8.93 -24.89
N PRO A 19 -11.02 -10.26 -24.71
CA PRO A 19 -12.26 -11.01 -24.62
C PRO A 19 -12.94 -10.71 -23.29
N VAL A 20 -14.27 -10.55 -23.31
CA VAL A 20 -15.14 -10.38 -22.14
C VAL A 20 -16.42 -11.21 -22.34
N LEU A 21 -17.06 -11.63 -21.25
CA LEU A 21 -18.37 -12.24 -21.27
C LEU A 21 -19.44 -11.16 -21.01
N MET A 22 -20.38 -11.02 -21.93
CA MET A 22 -21.57 -10.19 -21.78
C MET A 22 -22.80 -11.06 -21.97
N LYS A 23 -23.62 -11.20 -20.91
CA LYS A 23 -24.82 -12.08 -20.94
C LYS A 23 -24.49 -13.50 -21.47
N ASP A 24 -23.40 -14.10 -20.94
CA ASP A 24 -22.88 -15.40 -21.32
C ASP A 24 -22.38 -15.55 -22.78
N ILE A 25 -22.36 -14.47 -23.55
CA ILE A 25 -21.80 -14.44 -24.90
C ILE A 25 -20.39 -13.85 -24.83
N ARG A 26 -19.41 -14.52 -25.46
CA ARG A 26 -18.05 -14.01 -25.58
C ARG A 26 -18.03 -12.90 -26.65
N VAL A 27 -17.67 -11.69 -26.24
CA VAL A 27 -17.42 -10.55 -27.11
C VAL A 27 -15.99 -10.04 -26.90
N TYR A 28 -15.49 -9.25 -27.84
CA TYR A 28 -14.18 -8.63 -27.76
C TYR A 28 -14.36 -7.13 -27.53
N GLN A 29 -14.00 -6.67 -26.33
CA GLN A 29 -14.03 -5.25 -26.02
C GLN A 29 -12.78 -4.59 -26.60
N MET A 30 -12.99 -3.64 -27.51
CA MET A 30 -11.96 -2.80 -28.11
C MET A 30 -11.98 -1.43 -27.43
N GLU A 31 -10.84 -1.02 -26.88
CA GLU A 31 -10.63 0.27 -26.25
C GLU A 31 -9.66 1.08 -27.11
N THR A 32 -10.13 2.17 -27.73
CA THR A 32 -9.32 3.09 -28.53
C THR A 32 -9.05 4.37 -27.77
N PHE A 33 -7.78 4.68 -27.53
CA PHE A 33 -7.35 5.87 -26.79
C PHE A 33 -6.99 6.97 -27.80
N ARG A 34 -7.69 8.13 -27.71
CA ARG A 34 -7.44 9.34 -28.48
C ARG A 34 -7.30 10.53 -27.54
N GLY A 35 -6.11 11.12 -27.44
CA GLY A 35 -5.84 12.15 -26.44
C GLY A 35 -6.18 11.64 -25.03
N ASN A 36 -7.04 12.37 -24.30
CA ASN A 36 -7.49 12.03 -22.97
C ASN A 36 -8.81 11.21 -22.93
N GLN A 37 -9.28 10.72 -24.09
CA GLN A 37 -10.54 9.99 -24.20
C GLN A 37 -10.30 8.53 -24.54
N ALA A 38 -11.12 7.64 -23.98
CA ALA A 38 -11.17 6.22 -24.32
C ALA A 38 -12.54 5.89 -24.92
N PHE A 39 -12.53 5.30 -26.11
CA PHE A 39 -13.72 4.84 -26.81
C PHE A 39 -13.82 3.34 -26.69
N HIS A 40 -15.00 2.82 -26.35
CA HIS A 40 -15.23 1.41 -26.12
C HIS A 40 -16.23 0.86 -27.12
N GLU A 41 -15.90 -0.28 -27.72
CA GLU A 41 -16.78 -1.04 -28.62
C GLU A 41 -16.76 -2.51 -28.19
N ASN A 42 -17.91 -3.18 -28.28
CA ASN A 42 -18.02 -4.61 -28.02
C ASN A 42 -18.31 -5.30 -29.36
N LEU A 43 -17.42 -6.14 -29.78
CA LEU A 43 -17.35 -6.69 -31.12
C LEU A 43 -17.42 -8.23 -31.10
N SER A 44 -17.91 -8.85 -32.15
CA SER A 44 -17.71 -10.27 -32.43
C SER A 44 -16.21 -10.56 -32.66
N ALA A 45 -15.85 -11.84 -32.79
CA ALA A 45 -14.46 -12.21 -33.07
C ALA A 45 -13.99 -11.69 -34.44
N ASP A 46 -14.85 -11.79 -35.43
CA ASP A 46 -14.53 -11.40 -36.81
C ASP A 46 -14.40 -9.87 -36.94
N GLU A 47 -15.38 -9.12 -36.39
CA GLU A 47 -15.32 -7.66 -36.35
C GLU A 47 -14.09 -7.15 -35.57
N ALA A 48 -13.70 -7.83 -34.48
CA ALA A 48 -12.51 -7.45 -33.74
C ALA A 48 -11.24 -7.69 -34.56
N CYS A 49 -11.16 -8.76 -35.34
CA CYS A 49 -10.04 -9.01 -36.23
C CYS A 49 -9.94 -7.93 -37.30
N GLU A 50 -11.07 -7.61 -37.98
CA GLU A 50 -11.12 -6.58 -39.04
C GLU A 50 -10.67 -5.21 -38.48
N LYS A 51 -11.25 -4.77 -37.36
CA LYS A 51 -10.89 -3.48 -36.72
C LYS A 51 -9.45 -3.45 -36.19
N MET A 52 -8.90 -4.59 -35.75
CA MET A 52 -7.48 -4.64 -35.37
C MET A 52 -6.58 -4.46 -36.61
N LEU A 53 -6.95 -5.02 -37.77
CA LEU A 53 -6.21 -4.85 -39.01
C LEU A 53 -6.26 -3.40 -39.49
N GLU A 54 -7.45 -2.79 -39.50
CA GLU A 54 -7.60 -1.34 -39.77
C GLU A 54 -6.76 -0.49 -38.85
N ALA A 55 -6.79 -0.75 -37.53
CA ALA A 55 -6.00 -0.02 -36.58
C ALA A 55 -4.48 -0.18 -36.78
N MET A 56 -4.03 -1.34 -37.34
CA MET A 56 -2.62 -1.57 -37.67
C MET A 56 -2.12 -0.72 -38.84
N GLU A 57 -2.98 -0.10 -39.64
CA GLU A 57 -2.56 0.89 -40.62
C GLU A 57 -1.89 2.09 -39.98
N ASN A 58 -2.41 2.49 -38.81
CA ASN A 58 -1.84 3.60 -38.01
C ASN A 58 -0.80 3.14 -36.98
N MET A 59 -0.78 1.86 -36.56
CA MET A 59 0.10 1.35 -35.51
C MET A 59 1.33 0.65 -36.07
N LYS A 60 2.48 0.79 -35.44
CA LYS A 60 3.74 0.14 -35.83
C LYS A 60 4.06 -1.10 -34.99
N GLN A 61 3.30 -1.32 -33.93
CA GLN A 61 3.53 -2.44 -33.02
C GLN A 61 2.22 -3.06 -32.55
N MET A 62 2.16 -4.40 -32.53
CA MET A 62 1.10 -5.15 -31.88
C MET A 62 1.70 -6.27 -31.03
N GLN A 63 1.15 -6.43 -29.83
CA GLN A 63 1.34 -7.62 -29.01
C GLN A 63 0.01 -8.37 -28.92
N LEU A 64 0.00 -9.61 -29.38
CA LEU A 64 -1.15 -10.50 -29.33
C LEU A 64 -0.82 -11.68 -28.43
N VAL A 65 -1.64 -11.90 -27.41
CA VAL A 65 -1.51 -13.01 -26.48
C VAL A 65 -2.69 -13.96 -26.69
N THR A 66 -2.39 -15.19 -27.07
CA THR A 66 -3.35 -16.29 -27.19
C THR A 66 -3.19 -17.30 -26.05
N ALA A 67 -4.02 -18.34 -26.01
CA ALA A 67 -3.88 -19.43 -25.05
C ALA A 67 -2.50 -20.11 -25.14
N ASP A 68 -1.96 -20.28 -26.35
CA ASP A 68 -0.79 -21.11 -26.61
C ASP A 68 0.48 -20.33 -26.90
N ALA A 69 0.36 -19.07 -27.33
CA ALA A 69 1.49 -18.28 -27.79
C ALA A 69 1.35 -16.78 -27.57
N GLU A 70 2.49 -16.11 -27.61
CA GLU A 70 2.60 -14.66 -27.70
C GLU A 70 3.18 -14.27 -29.04
N PHE A 71 2.54 -13.31 -29.70
CA PHE A 71 2.99 -12.76 -30.98
C PHE A 71 3.36 -11.30 -30.79
N SER A 72 4.54 -10.93 -31.28
CA SER A 72 4.96 -9.54 -31.39
C SER A 72 5.09 -9.18 -32.87
N VAL A 73 4.28 -8.24 -33.33
CA VAL A 73 4.30 -7.71 -34.68
C VAL A 73 4.93 -6.33 -34.65
N LEU A 74 5.93 -6.11 -35.47
CA LEU A 74 6.62 -4.83 -35.65
C LEU A 74 6.59 -4.44 -37.12
N ILE A 75 6.18 -3.19 -37.40
CA ILE A 75 6.17 -2.61 -38.73
C ILE A 75 7.22 -1.50 -38.79
N SER A 76 8.20 -1.66 -39.67
CA SER A 76 9.24 -0.64 -39.86
C SER A 76 8.69 0.62 -40.54
N LYS A 77 9.46 1.72 -40.53
CA LYS A 77 9.11 2.94 -41.28
C LYS A 77 8.94 2.70 -42.79
N LYS A 78 9.64 1.70 -43.31
CA LYS A 78 9.59 1.28 -44.76
C LYS A 78 8.50 0.24 -45.03
N GLY A 79 7.61 -0.05 -44.09
CA GLY A 79 6.49 -1.00 -44.25
C GLY A 79 6.87 -2.48 -44.07
N LYS A 80 8.14 -2.83 -43.80
CA LYS A 80 8.55 -4.22 -43.53
C LYS A 80 7.92 -4.74 -42.26
N VAL A 81 7.13 -5.82 -42.36
CA VAL A 81 6.51 -6.49 -41.21
C VAL A 81 7.44 -7.57 -40.65
N THR A 82 7.61 -7.61 -39.37
CA THR A 82 8.34 -8.66 -38.65
C THR A 82 7.44 -9.24 -37.58
N ILE A 83 7.22 -10.57 -37.61
CA ILE A 83 6.39 -11.30 -36.65
C ILE A 83 7.30 -12.24 -35.87
N LYS A 84 7.29 -12.11 -34.54
CA LYS A 84 7.96 -13.04 -33.62
C LYS A 84 6.89 -13.81 -32.85
N LYS A 85 6.99 -15.14 -32.83
CA LYS A 85 6.12 -16.03 -32.07
C LYS A 85 6.94 -16.65 -30.93
N LYS A 86 6.42 -16.58 -29.71
CA LYS A 86 6.97 -17.25 -28.52
C LYS A 86 5.93 -18.21 -27.98
N GLN A 87 6.21 -19.51 -28.02
CA GLN A 87 5.33 -20.52 -27.44
C GLN A 87 5.37 -20.47 -25.92
N LYS A 88 4.22 -20.60 -25.24
CA LYS A 88 4.13 -20.64 -23.78
C LYS A 88 4.42 -22.04 -23.29
N LYS A 89 5.33 -22.16 -22.33
CA LYS A 89 5.75 -23.46 -21.74
C LYS A 89 4.76 -24.02 -20.70
N ALA A 90 3.77 -23.26 -20.26
CA ALA A 90 2.78 -23.70 -19.28
C ALA A 90 1.36 -23.33 -19.75
N LYS A 91 0.38 -24.21 -19.43
CA LYS A 91 -1.04 -23.91 -19.63
C LYS A 91 -1.39 -22.64 -18.86
N MET A 92 -1.88 -21.62 -19.56
CA MET A 92 -2.41 -20.42 -18.92
C MET A 92 -3.52 -20.79 -17.94
N ARG A 93 -3.53 -20.11 -16.77
CA ARG A 93 -4.75 -20.05 -15.94
C ARG A 93 -5.91 -19.59 -16.82
N PRO A 94 -7.13 -20.10 -16.62
CA PRO A 94 -8.30 -19.63 -17.36
C PRO A 94 -8.35 -18.11 -17.32
N LEU A 95 -8.50 -17.47 -18.48
CA LEU A 95 -8.70 -16.02 -18.55
C LEU A 95 -10.00 -15.70 -17.80
N ASP A 96 -9.92 -14.83 -16.81
CA ASP A 96 -11.12 -14.25 -16.22
C ASP A 96 -11.77 -13.33 -17.26
N LEU A 97 -12.86 -13.82 -17.86
CA LEU A 97 -13.62 -13.15 -18.89
C LEU A 97 -14.70 -12.22 -18.34
N ASN A 98 -14.81 -12.11 -16.99
CA ASN A 98 -15.80 -11.24 -16.36
C ASN A 98 -15.56 -9.79 -16.76
N HIS A 99 -16.62 -9.11 -17.19
CA HIS A 99 -16.60 -7.69 -17.58
C HIS A 99 -16.20 -6.81 -16.38
N ASN A 100 -16.71 -7.13 -15.21
CA ASN A 100 -16.33 -6.52 -13.94
C ASN A 100 -15.37 -7.47 -13.21
N ARG A 101 -14.09 -7.17 -13.22
CA ARG A 101 -13.13 -7.83 -12.34
C ARG A 101 -13.53 -7.53 -10.90
N LYS A 102 -14.13 -8.51 -10.22
CA LYS A 102 -14.28 -8.41 -8.77
C LYS A 102 -12.86 -8.39 -8.18
N LYS A 103 -12.56 -7.35 -7.41
CA LYS A 103 -11.30 -7.31 -6.66
C LYS A 103 -11.25 -8.55 -5.78
N GLN A 104 -10.21 -9.37 -5.92
CA GLN A 104 -9.98 -10.50 -5.02
C GLN A 104 -9.39 -9.94 -3.74
N TYR A 105 -10.15 -10.01 -2.67
CA TYR A 105 -9.71 -9.63 -1.34
C TYR A 105 -8.98 -10.79 -0.67
N ILE A 106 -8.03 -10.49 0.22
CA ILE A 106 -7.32 -11.49 1.04
C ILE A 106 -8.32 -12.19 1.97
N LEU A 107 -9.12 -11.41 2.69
CA LEU A 107 -10.28 -11.91 3.43
C LEU A 107 -11.46 -11.95 2.47
N GLN A 108 -12.04 -13.12 2.26
CA GLN A 108 -13.06 -13.32 1.24
C GLN A 108 -14.46 -13.29 1.85
N GLU A 109 -15.43 -12.78 1.10
CA GLU A 109 -16.85 -12.95 1.41
C GLU A 109 -17.22 -14.43 1.31
N GLY A 110 -18.06 -14.89 2.23
CA GLY A 110 -18.48 -16.29 2.33
C GLY A 110 -17.60 -17.16 3.24
N VAL A 111 -16.47 -16.63 3.70
CA VAL A 111 -15.60 -17.30 4.69
C VAL A 111 -15.73 -16.55 6.01
N PRO A 112 -16.39 -17.14 7.04
CA PRO A 112 -16.56 -16.50 8.34
C PRO A 112 -15.23 -16.21 9.03
N VAL A 113 -15.04 -14.96 9.47
CA VAL A 113 -13.86 -14.53 10.20
C VAL A 113 -14.30 -13.93 11.55
N PRO A 114 -13.96 -14.56 12.70
CA PRO A 114 -14.52 -14.22 14.00
C PRO A 114 -14.38 -12.74 14.39
N PHE A 115 -13.20 -12.14 14.21
CA PHE A 115 -13.01 -10.74 14.56
C PHE A 115 -13.78 -9.77 13.67
N LEU A 116 -14.08 -10.12 12.41
CA LEU A 116 -14.93 -9.31 11.52
C LEU A 116 -16.40 -9.36 11.92
N GLN A 117 -16.86 -10.49 12.47
CA GLN A 117 -18.21 -10.64 12.99
C GLN A 117 -18.41 -9.77 14.23
N ASP A 118 -17.51 -9.85 15.21
CA ASP A 118 -17.57 -9.02 16.42
C ASP A 118 -17.43 -7.51 16.15
N LEU A 119 -16.77 -7.15 15.04
CA LEU A 119 -16.72 -5.77 14.56
C LEU A 119 -18.00 -5.32 13.84
N GLY A 120 -18.95 -6.25 13.58
CA GLY A 120 -20.13 -6.00 12.78
C GLY A 120 -19.83 -5.70 11.31
N VAL A 121 -18.66 -6.14 10.82
CA VAL A 121 -18.23 -5.99 9.41
C VAL A 121 -18.73 -7.17 8.58
N MET A 122 -18.91 -8.34 9.22
CA MET A 122 -19.31 -9.59 8.59
C MET A 122 -20.44 -10.24 9.40
N THR A 123 -21.38 -10.90 8.72
CA THR A 123 -22.43 -11.71 9.36
C THR A 123 -21.88 -13.09 9.77
N GLU A 124 -22.65 -13.86 10.54
CA GLU A 124 -22.28 -15.23 10.93
C GLU A 124 -22.09 -16.14 9.71
N GLU A 125 -22.84 -15.91 8.62
CA GLU A 125 -22.73 -16.67 7.36
C GLU A 125 -21.57 -16.16 6.45
N GLY A 126 -20.75 -15.23 6.93
CA GLY A 126 -19.61 -14.69 6.18
C GLY A 126 -19.96 -13.60 5.15
N LYS A 127 -21.19 -13.07 5.13
CA LYS A 127 -21.56 -11.96 4.23
C LYS A 127 -21.06 -10.63 4.76
N ILE A 128 -20.58 -9.77 3.87
CA ILE A 128 -20.12 -8.42 4.26
C ILE A 128 -21.32 -7.50 4.47
N VAL A 129 -21.34 -6.83 5.63
CA VAL A 129 -22.36 -5.83 5.96
C VAL A 129 -22.13 -4.59 5.10
N HIS A 130 -23.08 -4.26 4.23
CA HIS A 130 -22.97 -3.18 3.24
C HIS A 130 -22.54 -1.84 3.85
N ALA A 131 -23.11 -1.45 4.98
CA ALA A 131 -22.76 -0.22 5.70
C ALA A 131 -21.33 -0.22 6.29
N ARG A 132 -20.65 -1.36 6.28
CA ARG A 132 -19.27 -1.56 6.78
C ARG A 132 -18.29 -1.96 5.69
N PHE A 133 -18.71 -1.89 4.43
CA PHE A 133 -17.88 -2.31 3.30
C PHE A 133 -16.56 -1.54 3.18
N ASP A 134 -16.56 -0.25 3.50
CA ASP A 134 -15.33 0.57 3.51
C ASP A 134 -14.33 0.08 4.56
N LYS A 135 -14.83 -0.32 5.74
CA LYS A 135 -13.98 -0.91 6.77
C LYS A 135 -13.38 -2.26 6.34
N PHE A 136 -14.18 -3.08 5.67
CA PHE A 136 -13.70 -4.33 5.06
C PHE A 136 -12.60 -4.06 4.02
N ARG A 137 -12.80 -3.05 3.15
CA ARG A 137 -11.78 -2.63 2.16
C ARG A 137 -10.50 -2.16 2.84
N GLN A 138 -10.61 -1.33 3.88
CA GLN A 138 -9.47 -0.83 4.65
C GLN A 138 -8.64 -1.97 5.26
N ILE A 139 -9.31 -2.94 5.88
CA ILE A 139 -8.64 -4.12 6.45
C ILE A 139 -7.91 -4.90 5.37
N ASN A 140 -8.57 -5.22 4.25
CA ASN A 140 -7.93 -5.93 3.16
C ASN A 140 -6.76 -5.15 2.54
N ARG A 141 -6.89 -3.83 2.42
CA ARG A 141 -5.79 -2.99 1.93
C ARG A 141 -4.57 -3.03 2.84
N PHE A 142 -4.79 -3.02 4.15
CA PHE A 142 -3.73 -3.19 5.12
C PHE A 142 -3.04 -4.56 4.97
N LEU A 143 -3.82 -5.62 4.80
CA LEU A 143 -3.27 -6.96 4.58
C LEU A 143 -2.49 -7.08 3.26
N GLU A 144 -2.88 -6.37 2.19
CA GLU A 144 -2.10 -6.28 0.95
C GLU A 144 -0.69 -5.72 1.23
N PHE A 145 -0.57 -4.68 2.08
CA PHE A 145 0.75 -4.15 2.47
C PHE A 145 1.56 -5.13 3.31
N ILE A 146 0.91 -5.92 4.16
CA ILE A 146 1.56 -7.00 4.90
C ILE A 146 2.03 -8.10 3.92
N GLU A 147 1.21 -8.48 2.94
CA GLU A 147 1.57 -9.49 1.94
C GLU A 147 2.81 -9.08 1.12
N ASP A 148 2.90 -7.81 0.74
CA ASP A 148 4.03 -7.26 -0.01
C ASP A 148 5.37 -7.37 0.73
N ILE A 149 5.35 -7.36 2.09
CA ILE A 149 6.57 -7.40 2.91
C ILE A 149 6.91 -8.79 3.44
N LEU A 150 6.06 -9.81 3.21
CA LEU A 150 6.33 -11.17 3.67
C LEU A 150 7.71 -11.70 3.25
N PRO A 151 8.21 -11.44 2.01
CA PRO A 151 9.54 -11.91 1.61
C PRO A 151 10.70 -11.32 2.44
N GLN A 152 10.44 -10.29 3.23
CA GLN A 152 11.43 -9.64 4.10
C GLN A 152 11.43 -10.21 5.52
N LEU A 153 10.41 -11.03 5.86
CA LEU A 153 10.25 -11.66 7.16
C LEU A 153 10.78 -13.09 7.13
N ASP A 154 11.48 -13.50 8.19
CA ASP A 154 11.99 -14.86 8.33
C ASP A 154 10.90 -15.81 8.80
N SER A 155 10.49 -16.76 7.96
CA SER A 155 9.46 -17.76 8.31
C SER A 155 9.99 -18.95 9.12
N GLY A 156 11.30 -19.01 9.39
CA GLY A 156 11.93 -20.14 10.08
C GLY A 156 12.01 -20.00 11.60
N ARG A 157 11.53 -18.90 12.17
CA ARG A 157 11.53 -18.62 13.62
C ARG A 157 10.35 -17.79 14.05
N GLU A 158 10.14 -17.68 15.36
CA GLU A 158 9.15 -16.77 15.91
C GLU A 158 9.53 -15.31 15.57
N LEU A 159 8.56 -14.55 15.06
CA LEU A 159 8.70 -13.14 14.77
C LEU A 159 8.02 -12.30 15.86
N THR A 160 8.72 -11.28 16.36
CA THR A 160 8.15 -10.31 17.28
C THR A 160 7.66 -9.08 16.53
N ILE A 161 6.38 -8.76 16.68
CA ILE A 161 5.71 -7.63 16.03
C ILE A 161 5.15 -6.71 17.12
N LEU A 162 5.41 -5.42 17.01
CA LEU A 162 4.85 -4.39 17.89
C LEU A 162 3.88 -3.51 17.11
N ASP A 163 2.70 -3.28 17.68
CA ASP A 163 1.69 -2.36 17.16
C ASP A 163 1.45 -1.22 18.14
N PHE A 164 1.99 -0.07 17.83
CA PHE A 164 1.91 1.13 18.67
C PHE A 164 0.69 1.99 18.35
N GLY A 165 -0.08 2.33 19.40
CA GLY A 165 -1.33 3.06 19.25
C GLY A 165 -2.41 2.17 18.64
N CYS A 166 -2.46 0.90 19.03
CA CYS A 166 -3.33 -0.11 18.42
C CYS A 166 -4.84 0.21 18.53
N GLY A 167 -5.24 1.09 19.45
CA GLY A 167 -6.64 1.52 19.62
C GLY A 167 -7.59 0.33 19.79
N LYS A 168 -8.68 0.29 19.01
CA LYS A 168 -9.61 -0.85 19.00
C LYS A 168 -9.05 -2.12 18.33
N SER A 169 -7.81 -2.09 17.88
CA SER A 169 -6.98 -3.21 17.43
C SER A 169 -7.53 -4.08 16.29
N TYR A 170 -8.51 -3.60 15.54
CA TYR A 170 -9.08 -4.43 14.45
C TYR A 170 -8.06 -4.76 13.35
N LEU A 171 -7.08 -3.88 13.11
CA LEU A 171 -5.98 -4.15 12.18
C LEU A 171 -4.94 -5.09 12.80
N THR A 172 -4.71 -5.02 14.11
CA THR A 172 -3.86 -5.96 14.84
C THR A 172 -4.43 -7.36 14.81
N PHE A 173 -5.75 -7.52 15.03
CA PHE A 173 -6.44 -8.81 14.89
C PHE A 173 -6.38 -9.32 13.46
N ALA A 174 -6.56 -8.45 12.46
CA ALA A 174 -6.45 -8.84 11.06
C ALA A 174 -5.02 -9.30 10.71
N MET A 175 -4.01 -8.62 11.21
CA MET A 175 -2.60 -8.98 11.02
C MET A 175 -2.29 -10.34 11.67
N TYR A 176 -2.75 -10.59 12.91
CA TYR A 176 -2.57 -11.87 13.57
C TYR A 176 -3.25 -13.00 12.78
N TYR A 177 -4.53 -12.83 12.43
CA TYR A 177 -5.27 -13.81 11.64
C TYR A 177 -4.59 -14.12 10.31
N TYR A 178 -4.14 -13.08 9.61
CA TYR A 178 -3.49 -13.26 8.33
C TYR A 178 -2.13 -13.99 8.44
N LEU A 179 -1.27 -13.52 9.32
CA LEU A 179 0.07 -14.09 9.47
C LEU A 179 0.04 -15.49 10.10
N HIS A 180 -0.72 -15.67 11.16
CA HIS A 180 -0.78 -16.94 11.89
C HIS A 180 -1.71 -17.95 11.23
N GLU A 181 -3.01 -17.59 11.06
CA GLU A 181 -4.01 -18.55 10.60
C GLU A 181 -3.91 -18.83 9.08
N LEU A 182 -3.69 -17.80 8.25
CA LEU A 182 -3.68 -17.97 6.80
C LEU A 182 -2.30 -18.28 6.22
N LYS A 183 -1.23 -17.76 6.81
CA LYS A 183 0.14 -17.90 6.29
C LYS A 183 1.03 -18.82 7.13
N SER A 184 0.55 -19.27 8.32
CA SER A 184 1.25 -20.18 9.22
C SER A 184 2.63 -19.68 9.69
N TYR A 185 2.79 -18.36 9.84
CA TYR A 185 3.95 -17.79 10.47
C TYR A 185 3.89 -18.00 11.99
N ASP A 186 5.01 -18.35 12.60
CA ASP A 186 5.17 -18.30 14.04
C ASP A 186 5.41 -16.83 14.47
N ILE A 187 4.43 -16.25 15.14
CA ILE A 187 4.43 -14.81 15.47
C ILE A 187 4.02 -14.58 16.92
N ARG A 188 4.61 -13.54 17.50
CA ARG A 188 4.16 -12.92 18.74
C ARG A 188 3.87 -11.45 18.47
N ILE A 189 2.62 -11.04 18.69
CA ILE A 189 2.21 -9.65 18.50
C ILE A 189 1.91 -9.00 19.85
N ILE A 190 2.47 -7.82 20.07
CA ILE A 190 2.23 -6.99 21.25
C ILE A 190 1.64 -5.67 20.78
N GLY A 191 0.38 -5.42 21.12
CA GLY A 191 -0.28 -4.13 20.92
C GLY A 191 -0.12 -3.23 22.14
N LEU A 192 0.20 -1.97 21.94
CA LEU A 192 0.29 -0.96 23.01
C LEU A 192 -0.69 0.18 22.77
N ASP A 193 -1.40 0.58 23.84
CA ASP A 193 -2.24 1.79 23.86
C ASP A 193 -2.29 2.36 25.29
N LEU A 194 -2.65 3.63 25.41
CA LEU A 194 -2.76 4.33 26.70
C LEU A 194 -4.10 4.06 27.40
N LYS A 195 -5.08 3.50 26.73
CA LYS A 195 -6.47 3.36 27.22
C LYS A 195 -6.71 2.00 27.85
N THR A 196 -6.70 1.93 29.16
CA THR A 196 -6.92 0.70 29.96
C THR A 196 -8.15 -0.09 29.53
N ASP A 197 -9.31 0.58 29.33
CA ASP A 197 -10.55 -0.09 28.94
C ASP A 197 -10.46 -0.74 27.54
N VAL A 198 -9.73 -0.11 26.63
CA VAL A 198 -9.49 -0.63 25.29
C VAL A 198 -8.61 -1.87 25.36
N ILE A 199 -7.50 -1.79 26.09
CA ILE A 199 -6.56 -2.90 26.29
C ILE A 199 -7.25 -4.11 26.91
N ARG A 200 -8.05 -3.90 27.97
CA ARG A 200 -8.82 -4.98 28.60
C ARG A 200 -9.72 -5.70 27.59
N LYS A 201 -10.53 -4.95 26.81
CA LYS A 201 -11.40 -5.52 25.79
C LYS A 201 -10.62 -6.26 24.69
N CYS A 202 -9.48 -5.73 24.25
CA CYS A 202 -8.65 -6.39 23.25
C CYS A 202 -8.10 -7.73 23.76
N ASN A 203 -7.64 -7.80 25.02
CA ASN A 203 -7.19 -9.06 25.61
C ASN A 203 -8.35 -10.07 25.80
N GLU A 204 -9.56 -9.60 26.17
CA GLU A 204 -10.76 -10.46 26.22
C GLU A 204 -11.07 -11.05 24.83
N LEU A 205 -10.99 -10.25 23.76
CA LEU A 205 -11.21 -10.72 22.39
C LEU A 205 -10.09 -11.65 21.92
N ALA A 206 -8.83 -11.36 22.19
CA ALA A 206 -7.71 -12.23 21.86
C ALA A 206 -7.90 -13.62 22.49
N LYS A 207 -8.30 -13.68 23.78
CA LYS A 207 -8.63 -14.92 24.46
C LYS A 207 -9.84 -15.64 23.85
N LYS A 208 -10.90 -14.89 23.49
CA LYS A 208 -12.10 -15.43 22.82
C LYS A 208 -11.74 -16.11 21.50
N TYR A 209 -10.80 -15.55 20.72
CA TYR A 209 -10.37 -16.10 19.43
C TYR A 209 -9.26 -17.13 19.56
N GLN A 210 -8.78 -17.43 20.78
CA GLN A 210 -7.65 -18.33 21.04
C GLN A 210 -6.33 -17.85 20.37
N TYR A 211 -6.14 -16.54 20.32
CA TYR A 211 -4.92 -15.92 19.80
C TYR A 211 -3.86 -15.80 20.91
N ASP A 212 -3.29 -16.96 21.30
CA ASP A 212 -2.45 -17.09 22.50
C ASP A 212 -1.15 -16.26 22.44
N LYS A 213 -0.68 -15.94 21.25
CA LYS A 213 0.52 -15.10 21.03
C LYS A 213 0.20 -13.64 20.70
N LEU A 214 -1.04 -13.20 20.92
CA LEU A 214 -1.48 -11.83 20.78
C LEU A 214 -1.78 -11.23 22.16
N THR A 215 -0.98 -10.26 22.59
CA THR A 215 -1.11 -9.61 23.89
C THR A 215 -1.24 -8.10 23.74
N PHE A 216 -2.07 -7.50 24.55
CA PHE A 216 -2.21 -6.04 24.59
C PHE A 216 -1.78 -5.50 25.96
N LEU A 217 -0.92 -4.47 25.94
CA LEU A 217 -0.35 -3.84 27.12
C LEU A 217 -0.72 -2.37 27.19
N GLU A 218 -1.02 -1.90 28.40
CA GLU A 218 -1.16 -0.48 28.66
C GLU A 218 0.23 0.16 28.80
N GLY A 219 0.49 1.21 28.06
CA GLY A 219 1.78 1.90 28.17
C GLY A 219 2.02 2.98 27.12
N ASN A 220 2.94 3.85 27.44
CA ASN A 220 3.44 4.86 26.51
C ASN A 220 4.54 4.25 25.62
N ILE A 221 4.50 4.57 24.33
CA ILE A 221 5.51 4.16 23.36
C ILE A 221 6.93 4.56 23.79
N ALA A 222 7.08 5.78 24.31
CA ALA A 222 8.38 6.30 24.71
C ALA A 222 9.05 5.45 25.81
N ASP A 223 8.26 4.92 26.75
CA ASP A 223 8.73 4.22 27.94
C ASP A 223 8.84 2.69 27.76
N TYR A 224 8.34 2.16 26.64
CA TYR A 224 8.33 0.72 26.43
C TYR A 224 9.73 0.15 26.22
N THR A 225 10.12 -0.83 27.06
CA THR A 225 11.43 -1.52 27.04
C THR A 225 11.30 -3.04 26.98
N GLY A 226 10.09 -3.56 26.79
CA GLY A 226 9.77 -4.99 26.91
C GLY A 226 10.20 -5.89 25.78
N ALA A 227 10.97 -5.41 24.80
CA ALA A 227 11.51 -6.22 23.71
C ALA A 227 12.98 -5.87 23.43
N GLU A 228 13.81 -6.89 23.24
CA GLU A 228 15.22 -6.72 22.86
C GLU A 228 15.39 -6.73 21.34
N GLU A 229 14.64 -7.59 20.64
CA GLU A 229 14.61 -7.69 19.19
C GLU A 229 13.16 -7.60 18.68
N VAL A 230 12.95 -6.83 17.63
CA VAL A 230 11.64 -6.63 16.98
C VAL A 230 11.81 -6.77 15.48
N ASP A 231 11.02 -7.66 14.88
CA ASP A 231 11.08 -7.89 13.44
C ASP A 231 10.26 -6.87 12.66
N MET A 232 9.10 -6.50 13.19
CA MET A 232 8.22 -5.53 12.54
C MET A 232 7.61 -4.58 13.57
N VAL A 233 7.57 -3.30 13.23
CA VAL A 233 6.85 -2.27 13.97
C VAL A 233 5.73 -1.73 13.10
N VAL A 234 4.53 -1.72 13.65
CA VAL A 234 3.34 -1.12 13.05
C VAL A 234 2.90 0.05 13.91
N THR A 235 2.55 1.17 13.30
CA THR A 235 2.00 2.34 14.00
C THR A 235 1.01 3.05 13.09
N LEU A 236 -0.27 2.74 13.26
CA LEU A 236 -1.32 3.22 12.37
C LEU A 236 -2.10 4.41 12.96
N HIS A 237 -1.99 4.65 14.26
CA HIS A 237 -2.76 5.69 14.96
C HIS A 237 -1.96 6.40 16.08
N ALA A 238 -0.64 6.33 16.06
CA ALA A 238 0.18 7.15 16.95
C ALA A 238 0.16 8.60 16.46
N CYS A 239 -0.38 9.51 17.29
CA CYS A 239 -0.56 10.90 16.90
C CYS A 239 0.70 11.73 17.12
N ASP A 240 0.97 12.64 16.16
CA ASP A 240 2.00 13.67 16.22
C ASP A 240 3.40 13.08 16.55
N THR A 241 4.05 13.56 17.60
CA THR A 241 5.39 13.09 18.00
C THR A 241 5.42 11.64 18.53
N ALA A 242 4.28 11.04 18.91
CA ALA A 242 4.24 9.63 19.27
C ALA A 242 4.67 8.72 18.09
N THR A 243 4.39 9.12 16.86
CA THR A 243 4.93 8.46 15.66
C THR A 243 6.45 8.51 15.64
N ASP A 244 7.06 9.64 15.99
CA ASP A 244 8.51 9.83 15.97
C ASP A 244 9.20 8.96 17.02
N PHE A 245 8.63 8.83 18.21
CA PHE A 245 9.11 7.89 19.24
C PHE A 245 9.00 6.44 18.78
N ALA A 246 7.90 6.06 18.11
CA ALA A 246 7.74 4.72 17.55
C ALA A 246 8.80 4.41 16.50
N LEU A 247 9.05 5.34 15.57
CA LEU A 247 10.07 5.20 14.53
C LEU A 247 11.48 5.14 15.14
N ALA A 248 11.81 6.00 16.09
CA ALA A 248 13.11 5.99 16.77
C ALA A 248 13.36 4.67 17.51
N LYS A 249 12.34 4.12 18.18
CA LYS A 249 12.44 2.80 18.81
C LYS A 249 12.58 1.68 17.79
N ALA A 250 11.79 1.68 16.71
CA ALA A 250 11.90 0.71 15.63
C ALA A 250 13.31 0.67 15.03
N ILE A 251 13.92 1.84 14.81
CA ILE A 251 15.31 1.97 14.36
C ILE A 251 16.26 1.39 15.42
N GLY A 252 16.04 1.72 16.70
CA GLY A 252 16.88 1.24 17.81
C GLY A 252 16.84 -0.28 17.99
N TRP A 253 15.72 -0.94 17.75
CA TRP A 253 15.58 -2.39 17.72
C TRP A 253 16.04 -3.02 16.42
N ASN A 254 16.51 -2.24 15.46
CA ASN A 254 16.90 -2.70 14.14
C ASN A 254 15.79 -3.49 13.41
N ALA A 255 14.53 -3.05 13.60
CA ALA A 255 13.36 -3.70 13.02
C ALA A 255 13.52 -3.89 11.50
N LYS A 256 13.19 -5.08 11.01
CA LYS A 256 13.28 -5.42 9.58
C LYS A 256 12.30 -4.61 8.73
N VAL A 257 11.11 -4.40 9.28
CA VAL A 257 10.00 -3.72 8.59
C VAL A 257 9.35 -2.71 9.53
N ILE A 258 9.03 -1.55 8.98
CA ILE A 258 8.24 -0.51 9.65
C ILE A 258 7.08 -0.13 8.75
N LEU A 259 5.85 -0.20 9.27
CA LEU A 259 4.63 0.28 8.62
C LEU A 259 4.03 1.39 9.48
N SER A 260 4.08 2.63 9.01
CA SER A 260 3.59 3.78 9.77
C SER A 260 2.56 4.58 8.97
N VAL A 261 1.41 4.85 9.57
CA VAL A 261 0.37 5.73 9.02
C VAL A 261 0.19 6.94 9.95
N PRO A 262 0.96 8.00 9.75
CA PRO A 262 0.87 9.21 10.55
C PRO A 262 -0.46 9.92 10.33
N CYS A 263 -1.16 10.26 11.41
CA CYS A 263 -2.47 10.93 11.30
C CYS A 263 -2.44 12.41 11.69
N CYS A 264 -1.44 12.86 12.43
CA CYS A 264 -1.31 14.23 12.94
C CYS A 264 0.14 14.71 12.83
N GLN A 265 0.34 15.98 12.49
CA GLN A 265 1.65 16.61 12.32
C GLN A 265 1.62 18.03 12.93
N HIS A 266 1.16 18.13 14.18
CA HIS A 266 0.99 19.42 14.86
C HIS A 266 2.31 20.07 15.25
N GLU A 267 3.35 19.28 15.50
CA GLU A 267 4.67 19.78 15.87
C GLU A 267 5.22 20.73 14.79
N LEU A 268 5.38 20.26 13.55
CA LEU A 268 5.90 21.08 12.48
C LEU A 268 4.96 22.22 12.11
N ASN A 269 3.66 22.02 12.17
CA ASN A 269 2.69 23.09 11.92
C ASN A 269 2.89 24.28 12.87
N ARG A 270 3.25 24.04 14.14
CA ARG A 270 3.57 25.11 15.11
C ARG A 270 4.93 25.76 14.84
N GLN A 271 5.95 24.95 14.51
CA GLN A 271 7.32 25.42 14.34
C GLN A 271 7.54 26.17 13.04
N MET A 272 6.95 25.70 11.91
CA MET A 272 7.25 26.21 10.57
C MET A 272 7.09 27.71 10.43
N LYS A 273 8.20 28.36 10.06
CA LYS A 273 8.30 29.80 9.74
C LYS A 273 9.20 29.98 8.53
N ASN A 274 8.72 30.71 7.51
CA ASN A 274 9.51 31.01 6.33
C ASN A 274 8.94 32.24 5.64
N ASP A 275 9.79 33.23 5.40
CA ASP A 275 9.35 34.50 4.83
C ASP A 275 8.99 34.38 3.34
N VAL A 276 9.69 33.51 2.60
CA VAL A 276 9.42 33.24 1.17
C VAL A 276 8.07 32.51 1.01
N LEU A 277 7.74 31.59 1.93
CA LEU A 277 6.51 30.82 1.90
C LEU A 277 5.34 31.49 2.64
N SER A 278 5.54 32.69 3.20
CA SER A 278 4.50 33.42 3.93
C SER A 278 3.19 33.59 3.14
N PRO A 279 3.18 33.85 1.82
CA PRO A 279 1.94 33.96 1.06
C PRO A 279 1.07 32.69 1.10
N ILE A 280 1.69 31.51 1.31
CA ILE A 280 0.99 30.22 1.46
C ILE A 280 0.67 29.95 2.93
N MET A 281 1.66 30.18 3.82
CA MET A 281 1.58 29.84 5.24
C MET A 281 0.65 30.76 6.06
N ASN A 282 0.27 31.90 5.51
CA ASN A 282 -0.74 32.78 6.10
C ASN A 282 -2.15 32.15 6.09
N TYR A 283 -2.39 31.13 5.27
CA TYR A 283 -3.63 30.37 5.26
C TYR A 283 -3.47 29.11 6.11
N GLY A 284 -4.13 29.05 7.27
CA GLY A 284 -3.98 27.96 8.24
C GLY A 284 -4.18 26.56 7.65
N LEU A 285 -5.16 26.38 6.76
CA LEU A 285 -5.40 25.12 6.05
C LEU A 285 -4.22 24.69 5.16
N LEU A 286 -3.64 25.67 4.44
CA LEU A 286 -2.50 25.38 3.55
C LEU A 286 -1.24 25.08 4.36
N LYS A 287 -1.02 25.84 5.46
CA LYS A 287 0.09 25.60 6.37
C LYS A 287 0.00 24.20 7.01
N GLU A 288 -1.19 23.79 7.47
CA GLU A 288 -1.41 22.45 8.05
C GLU A 288 -1.07 21.34 7.04
N ARG A 289 -1.58 21.45 5.81
CA ARG A 289 -1.32 20.46 4.75
C ARG A 289 0.17 20.40 4.38
N MET A 290 0.81 21.56 4.27
CA MET A 290 2.25 21.63 3.98
C MET A 290 3.06 21.00 5.13
N ALA A 291 2.73 21.34 6.39
CA ALA A 291 3.40 20.77 7.55
C ALA A 291 3.26 19.24 7.59
N ALA A 292 2.08 18.70 7.23
CA ALA A 292 1.87 17.25 7.17
C ALA A 292 2.78 16.60 6.14
N LEU A 293 2.83 17.12 4.90
CA LEU A 293 3.66 16.56 3.84
C LEU A 293 5.15 16.66 4.16
N VAL A 294 5.60 17.79 4.71
CA VAL A 294 7.00 18.00 5.11
C VAL A 294 7.39 17.06 6.24
N THR A 295 6.55 16.91 7.27
CA THR A 295 6.82 15.99 8.39
C THR A 295 7.01 14.56 7.90
N ASP A 296 6.09 14.06 7.07
CA ASP A 296 6.16 12.68 6.59
C ASP A 296 7.29 12.48 5.58
N GLY A 297 7.61 13.51 4.78
CA GLY A 297 8.79 13.53 3.92
C GLY A 297 10.10 13.44 4.71
N LEU A 298 10.25 14.25 5.76
CA LEU A 298 11.43 14.21 6.64
C LEU A 298 11.55 12.89 7.38
N ARG A 299 10.43 12.31 7.88
CA ARG A 299 10.42 10.96 8.46
C ARG A 299 10.95 9.92 7.50
N ALA A 300 10.54 9.97 6.24
CA ALA A 300 11.04 9.06 5.20
C ALA A 300 12.55 9.24 4.98
N GLU A 301 13.04 10.48 4.91
CA GLU A 301 14.46 10.76 4.72
C GLU A 301 15.32 10.35 5.93
N TYR A 302 14.85 10.56 7.16
CA TYR A 302 15.53 10.03 8.35
C TYR A 302 15.62 8.50 8.33
N LEU A 303 14.56 7.80 7.96
CA LEU A 303 14.57 6.34 7.83
C LEU A 303 15.59 5.88 6.77
N LYS A 304 15.70 6.58 5.64
CA LYS A 304 16.71 6.28 4.62
C LYS A 304 18.14 6.51 5.15
N ARG A 305 18.36 7.58 5.92
CA ARG A 305 19.63 7.84 6.61
C ARG A 305 20.02 6.68 7.53
N GLU A 306 19.03 6.09 8.20
CA GLU A 306 19.23 4.96 9.11
C GLU A 306 19.26 3.59 8.41
N GLY A 307 19.31 3.55 7.08
CA GLY A 307 19.54 2.33 6.28
C GLY A 307 18.30 1.54 5.91
N TYR A 308 17.15 2.22 5.80
CA TYR A 308 15.92 1.65 5.27
C TYR A 308 15.69 2.07 3.82
N ASP A 309 15.13 1.15 3.02
CA ASP A 309 14.46 1.49 1.78
C ASP A 309 13.03 1.90 2.10
N VAL A 310 12.65 3.12 1.68
CA VAL A 310 11.38 3.73 2.11
C VAL A 310 10.50 4.04 0.92
N GLN A 311 9.26 3.60 1.00
CA GLN A 311 8.20 3.96 0.07
C GLN A 311 7.11 4.75 0.79
N VAL A 312 6.71 5.84 0.17
CA VAL A 312 5.58 6.66 0.60
C VAL A 312 4.40 6.27 -0.27
N LEU A 313 3.37 5.68 0.33
CA LEU A 313 2.26 5.03 -0.37
C LEU A 313 0.93 5.63 0.10
N GLU A 314 -0.10 5.49 -0.72
CA GLU A 314 -1.47 5.77 -0.31
C GLU A 314 -2.05 4.56 0.44
N PHE A 315 -2.49 4.79 1.70
CA PHE A 315 -3.02 3.73 2.56
C PHE A 315 -4.47 3.38 2.20
N ILE A 316 -5.32 4.40 2.14
CA ILE A 316 -6.73 4.31 1.76
C ILE A 316 -7.06 5.43 0.78
N ASP A 317 -8.17 5.30 0.05
CA ASP A 317 -8.59 6.31 -0.93
C ASP A 317 -8.77 7.69 -0.27
N MET A 318 -8.31 8.75 -0.91
CA MET A 318 -8.39 10.14 -0.43
C MET A 318 -9.85 10.60 -0.19
N GLU A 319 -10.83 9.94 -0.78
CA GLU A 319 -12.25 10.20 -0.55
C GLU A 319 -12.66 10.02 0.92
N HIS A 320 -11.91 9.19 1.68
CA HIS A 320 -12.20 8.91 3.08
C HIS A 320 -11.46 9.81 4.06
N THR A 321 -10.22 10.21 3.73
CA THR A 321 -9.41 11.12 4.55
C THR A 321 -8.21 11.66 3.75
N PRO A 322 -7.87 12.94 3.91
CA PRO A 322 -6.64 13.49 3.34
C PRO A 322 -5.36 13.01 4.07
N LYS A 323 -5.50 12.37 5.23
CA LYS A 323 -4.41 11.85 6.07
C LYS A 323 -4.29 10.34 5.82
N ASN A 324 -3.81 9.98 4.65
CA ASN A 324 -3.81 8.61 4.13
C ASN A 324 -2.43 8.11 3.68
N ILE A 325 -1.36 8.74 4.15
CA ILE A 325 0.01 8.33 3.81
C ILE A 325 0.43 7.13 4.66
N LEU A 326 0.96 6.10 4.00
CA LEU A 326 1.69 5.00 4.63
C LEU A 326 3.19 5.16 4.31
N LEU A 327 4.01 5.20 5.33
CA LEU A 327 5.45 5.00 5.24
C LEU A 327 5.73 3.51 5.40
N ARG A 328 6.18 2.86 4.34
CA ARG A 328 6.66 1.47 4.33
C ARG A 328 8.17 1.48 4.24
N ALA A 329 8.84 1.07 5.30
CA ALA A 329 10.29 1.04 5.37
C ALA A 329 10.79 -0.40 5.60
N VAL A 330 11.76 -0.83 4.80
CA VAL A 330 12.40 -2.14 4.86
C VAL A 330 13.89 -1.97 5.10
N LYS A 331 14.43 -2.62 6.12
CA LYS A 331 15.85 -2.52 6.46
C LYS A 331 16.71 -3.18 5.39
N THR A 332 17.58 -2.41 4.78
CA THR A 332 18.53 -2.87 3.77
C THR A 332 19.97 -2.72 4.22
N GLY A 333 20.22 -1.93 5.27
CA GLY A 333 21.54 -1.56 5.74
C GLY A 333 22.25 -0.49 4.88
N ARG A 334 21.66 -0.11 3.74
CA ARG A 334 22.22 0.93 2.86
C ARG A 334 21.75 2.29 3.37
N ARG A 335 22.67 3.04 3.96
CA ARG A 335 22.39 4.41 4.42
C ARG A 335 22.42 5.37 3.24
N ALA A 336 21.44 6.28 3.18
CA ALA A 336 21.45 7.38 2.23
C ALA A 336 22.40 8.49 2.70
N ASP A 337 23.12 9.09 1.77
CA ASP A 337 23.92 10.30 2.00
C ASP A 337 23.01 11.53 1.78
N ASN A 338 22.15 11.81 2.74
CA ASN A 338 21.12 12.85 2.64
C ASN A 338 21.09 13.82 3.83
N GLU A 339 22.08 13.76 4.71
CA GLU A 339 22.13 14.60 5.92
C GLU A 339 22.10 16.09 5.58
N GLU A 340 22.91 16.52 4.60
CA GLU A 340 22.97 17.93 4.20
C GLU A 340 21.62 18.42 3.69
N SER A 341 20.91 17.62 2.89
CA SER A 341 19.60 17.98 2.36
C SER A 341 18.51 18.05 3.44
N ILE A 342 18.56 17.14 4.43
CA ILE A 342 17.69 17.16 5.61
C ILE A 342 17.91 18.47 6.36
N ARG A 343 19.18 18.79 6.73
CA ARG A 343 19.52 20.01 7.49
C ARG A 343 19.18 21.29 6.74
N ALA A 344 19.36 21.31 5.43
CA ALA A 344 18.95 22.42 4.59
C ALA A 344 17.43 22.65 4.63
N CYS A 345 16.65 21.58 4.57
CA CYS A 345 15.18 21.65 4.66
C CYS A 345 14.73 22.13 6.07
N GLU A 346 15.30 21.57 7.14
CA GLU A 346 15.04 21.99 8.52
C GLU A 346 15.33 23.49 8.74
N SER A 347 16.51 23.93 8.29
CA SER A 347 16.95 25.33 8.39
C SER A 347 16.06 26.26 7.58
N PHE A 348 15.73 25.88 6.31
CA PHE A 348 14.86 26.67 5.46
C PHE A 348 13.47 26.89 6.07
N LEU A 349 12.91 25.87 6.69
CA LEU A 349 11.59 25.92 7.32
C LEU A 349 11.65 26.37 8.79
N ARG A 350 12.83 26.52 9.38
CA ARG A 350 13.09 26.85 10.78
C ARG A 350 12.40 25.85 11.73
N VAL A 351 12.59 24.55 11.46
CA VAL A 351 11.99 23.46 12.25
C VAL A 351 13.06 22.56 12.87
N THR A 352 12.69 21.90 13.96
CA THR A 352 13.52 20.89 14.63
C THR A 352 12.61 19.69 14.94
N PRO A 353 12.46 18.74 14.00
CA PRO A 353 11.58 17.59 14.16
C PRO A 353 12.02 16.68 15.30
N THR A 354 11.07 16.14 16.05
CA THR A 354 11.35 15.23 17.17
C THR A 354 12.13 13.99 16.71
N LEU A 355 11.81 13.39 15.57
CA LEU A 355 12.56 12.20 15.09
C LEU A 355 14.03 12.52 14.83
N GLY A 356 14.33 13.65 14.15
CA GLY A 356 15.72 14.07 13.92
C GLY A 356 16.49 14.19 15.22
N ARG A 357 15.93 14.91 16.20
CA ARG A 357 16.53 15.09 17.52
C ARG A 357 16.78 13.77 18.26
N LEU A 358 15.80 12.85 18.27
CA LEU A 358 15.93 11.54 18.92
C LEU A 358 17.02 10.65 18.28
N LEU A 359 17.25 10.80 16.99
CA LEU A 359 18.29 10.05 16.29
C LEU A 359 19.68 10.66 16.49
N ASP A 360 19.78 11.97 16.56
CA ASP A 360 21.05 12.67 16.84
C ASP A 360 21.54 12.40 18.26
N GLU A 361 20.65 12.45 19.26
CA GLU A 361 20.97 12.13 20.68
C GLU A 361 21.48 10.69 20.86
N LYS A 362 21.04 9.72 20.01
CA LYS A 362 21.56 8.33 20.03
C LYS A 362 22.93 8.18 19.39
N GLY A 363 23.32 9.08 18.50
CA GLY A 363 24.63 9.07 17.84
C GLY A 363 25.78 9.58 18.75
N GLU A 364 25.44 10.20 19.88
CA GLU A 364 26.40 10.74 20.86
C GLU A 364 26.72 9.76 22.03
N LEU A 365 26.07 8.58 22.06
CA LEU A 365 26.32 7.47 23.00
C LEU A 365 27.07 6.32 22.32
#